data_d33066d6f31097f3dbbbdd2b41a79b4c
#
_entry.id   d33066d6f31097f3dbbbdd2b41a79b4c
#
_cell.length_a   1.000
_cell.length_b   1.000
_cell.length_c   1.000
_cell.angle_alpha   90.00
_cell.angle_beta   90.00
_cell.angle_gamma   90.00
#
_symmetry.space_group_name_H-M   'P 1'
#
loop_
_entity.id
_entity.type
_entity.pdbx_description
1 polymer ?
#
loop_
_entity_poly.entity_id
_entity_poly.type
_entity_poly.pdbx_seq_one_letter_code
_entity_poly.pdbx_strand_id
1 'polypeptide(L)'
;MDFEKAFATDDKLEQEGRWFPVGEGAECKIARTGNTRYKEMLRNKMGVYEASLQQRLLDDDTADAMLIEVMAKTVLLDWKGFENQGVEVVYSVVNAIDMLTTYKEFRNFVAKNADNMQAYKRHASEEDRGNLPTESDGSLSGATT
;
A
#
# COMPACT_ATOMS: atom_id res chain seq x y z
N MET A 1 13.58 -27.21 2.32
CA MET A 1 12.93 -25.92 2.57
C MET A 1 11.51 -26.17 3.04
N ASP A 2 11.11 -25.51 4.11
CA ASP A 2 9.78 -25.70 4.67
C ASP A 2 8.84 -24.61 4.16
N PHE A 3 7.70 -25.01 3.61
CA PHE A 3 6.73 -24.08 3.05
C PHE A 3 6.20 -23.09 4.09
N GLU A 4 5.89 -23.60 5.27
CA GLU A 4 5.37 -22.75 6.32
C GLU A 4 6.37 -21.64 6.67
N LYS A 5 7.62 -22.05 6.91
CA LYS A 5 8.65 -21.10 7.28
C LYS A 5 8.95 -20.11 6.15
N ALA A 6 8.89 -20.58 4.92
CA ALA A 6 9.25 -19.75 3.78
C ALA A 6 8.14 -18.78 3.38
N PHE A 7 6.87 -19.20 3.50
CA PHE A 7 5.78 -18.50 2.84
C PHE A 7 4.58 -18.16 3.71
N ALA A 8 4.58 -18.54 4.99
CA ALA A 8 3.45 -18.21 5.86
C ALA A 8 3.42 -16.72 6.16
N THR A 9 2.27 -16.11 5.97
CA THR A 9 2.06 -14.70 6.27
C THR A 9 1.07 -14.55 7.41
N ASP A 10 1.04 -13.35 8.00
CA ASP A 10 0.16 -13.01 9.10
C ASP A 10 -1.08 -12.33 8.52
N ASP A 11 -2.20 -13.06 8.55
CA ASP A 11 -3.43 -12.56 7.93
C ASP A 11 -3.90 -11.26 8.56
N LYS A 12 -3.83 -11.14 9.88
CA LYS A 12 -4.25 -9.92 10.55
C LYS A 12 -3.42 -8.74 10.09
N LEU A 13 -2.13 -8.94 9.97
CA LEU A 13 -1.22 -7.91 9.52
C LEU A 13 -1.51 -7.51 8.08
N GLU A 14 -1.80 -8.50 7.24
CA GLU A 14 -2.13 -8.23 5.84
C GLU A 14 -3.42 -7.43 5.69
N GLN A 15 -4.41 -7.71 6.54
CA GLN A 15 -5.71 -7.03 6.46
C GLN A 15 -5.68 -5.65 7.11
N GLU A 16 -5.04 -5.55 8.26
CA GLU A 16 -5.07 -4.31 9.05
C GLU A 16 -3.91 -3.38 8.74
N GLY A 17 -2.89 -3.88 8.08
CA GLY A 17 -1.76 -3.07 7.68
C GLY A 17 -0.71 -2.94 8.76
N ARG A 18 0.41 -2.39 8.36
CA ARG A 18 1.49 -2.05 9.29
C ARG A 18 2.07 -0.71 8.87
N TRP A 19 2.77 -0.08 9.80
CA TRP A 19 3.39 1.22 9.54
C TRP A 19 4.74 1.04 8.87
N PHE A 20 4.94 1.81 7.79
CA PHE A 20 6.20 1.83 7.06
C PHE A 20 6.78 3.23 7.15
N PRO A 21 8.03 3.37 7.60
CA PRO A 21 8.65 4.69 7.66
C PRO A 21 8.98 5.20 6.27
N VAL A 22 8.81 6.50 6.11
CA VAL A 22 9.15 7.16 4.84
C VAL A 22 10.40 8.00 5.01
N GLY A 23 10.53 8.66 6.16
CA GLY A 23 11.65 9.54 6.46
C GLY A 23 11.14 10.79 7.17
N GLU A 24 12.04 11.46 7.88
CA GLU A 24 11.70 12.72 8.57
C GLU A 24 10.50 12.61 9.49
N GLY A 25 10.31 11.44 10.10
CA GLY A 25 9.20 11.21 11.01
C GLY A 25 7.89 10.84 10.34
N ALA A 26 7.85 10.84 9.02
CA ALA A 26 6.64 10.46 8.29
C ALA A 26 6.54 8.95 8.14
N GLU A 27 5.33 8.43 8.19
CA GLU A 27 5.10 7.00 7.99
C GLU A 27 3.71 6.76 7.42
N CYS A 28 3.56 5.63 6.74
CA CYS A 28 2.30 5.22 6.13
C CYS A 28 1.87 3.88 6.66
N LYS A 29 0.58 3.72 6.92
CA LYS A 29 0.01 2.44 7.29
C LYS A 29 -0.51 1.78 6.03
N ILE A 30 0.07 0.62 5.69
CA ILE A 30 -0.17 -0.02 4.41
C ILE A 30 -0.59 -1.47 4.64
N ALA A 31 -1.75 -1.85 4.08
CA ALA A 31 -2.22 -3.22 4.08
C ALA A 31 -1.67 -3.94 2.86
N ARG A 32 -1.70 -5.25 2.91
CA ARG A 32 -1.14 -6.09 1.84
C ARG A 32 -1.98 -5.99 0.58
N THR A 33 -1.34 -5.88 -0.57
CA THR A 33 -2.02 -6.01 -1.86
C THR A 33 -2.67 -7.40 -1.90
N GLY A 34 -3.92 -7.45 -2.33
CA GLY A 34 -4.64 -8.71 -2.38
C GLY A 34 -5.35 -9.06 -1.08
N ASN A 35 -5.40 -8.13 -0.11
CA ASN A 35 -6.19 -8.37 1.09
C ASN A 35 -7.69 -8.49 0.73
N THR A 36 -8.50 -8.93 1.69
CA THR A 36 -9.90 -9.25 1.40
C THR A 36 -10.67 -8.08 0.80
N ARG A 37 -10.53 -6.88 1.39
CA ARG A 37 -11.25 -5.71 0.89
C ARG A 37 -10.76 -5.30 -0.49
N TYR A 38 -9.46 -5.44 -0.73
CA TYR A 38 -8.87 -5.18 -2.04
C TYR A 38 -9.51 -6.07 -3.09
N LYS A 39 -9.58 -7.38 -2.83
CA LYS A 39 -10.15 -8.32 -3.78
C LYS A 39 -11.62 -8.04 -4.06
N GLU A 40 -12.38 -7.73 -3.03
CA GLU A 40 -13.80 -7.45 -3.19
C GLU A 40 -14.03 -6.20 -4.02
N MET A 41 -13.31 -5.14 -3.68
CA MET A 41 -13.47 -3.89 -4.41
C MET A 41 -13.00 -4.02 -5.86
N LEU A 42 -11.88 -4.70 -6.06
CA LEU A 42 -11.35 -4.89 -7.41
C LEU A 42 -12.34 -5.68 -8.26
N ARG A 43 -12.95 -6.73 -7.69
CA ARG A 43 -13.94 -7.52 -8.41
C ARG A 43 -15.13 -6.67 -8.84
N ASN A 44 -15.62 -5.82 -7.94
CA ASN A 44 -16.74 -4.93 -8.27
C ASN A 44 -16.36 -3.92 -9.35
N LYS A 45 -15.15 -3.35 -9.23
CA LYS A 45 -14.68 -2.39 -10.23
C LYS A 45 -14.42 -3.04 -11.57
N MET A 46 -13.94 -4.27 -11.58
CA MET A 46 -13.68 -4.98 -12.84
C MET A 46 -14.96 -5.27 -13.62
N GLY A 47 -16.06 -5.52 -12.94
CA GLY A 47 -17.35 -5.67 -13.61
C GLY A 47 -17.73 -4.42 -14.38
N VAL A 48 -17.54 -3.26 -13.73
CA VAL A 48 -17.81 -1.96 -14.37
C VAL A 48 -16.81 -1.73 -15.50
N TYR A 49 -15.54 -2.07 -15.27
CA TYR A 49 -14.49 -1.92 -16.24
C TYR A 49 -14.79 -2.69 -17.51
N GLU A 50 -15.17 -3.95 -17.37
CA GLU A 50 -15.47 -4.79 -18.51
C GLU A 50 -16.65 -4.26 -19.32
N ALA A 51 -17.69 -3.80 -18.64
CA ALA A 51 -18.84 -3.22 -19.30
C ALA A 51 -18.44 -1.98 -20.10
N SER A 52 -17.61 -1.13 -19.50
CA SER A 52 -17.15 0.09 -20.17
C SER A 52 -16.23 -0.24 -21.35
N LEU A 53 -15.41 -1.25 -21.20
CA LEU A 53 -14.50 -1.68 -22.27
C LEU A 53 -15.28 -2.17 -23.47
N GLN A 54 -16.35 -2.94 -23.23
CA GLN A 54 -17.22 -3.41 -24.30
C GLN A 54 -17.86 -2.27 -25.05
N GLN A 55 -18.12 -1.17 -24.35
CA GLN A 55 -18.69 0.03 -24.96
C GLN A 55 -17.61 1.00 -25.47
N ARG A 56 -16.35 0.63 -25.29
CA ARG A 56 -15.20 1.44 -25.70
C ARG A 56 -15.20 2.81 -25.03
N LEU A 57 -15.63 2.86 -23.75
CA LEU A 57 -15.70 4.09 -22.99
C LEU A 57 -14.56 4.26 -22.01
N LEU A 58 -13.71 3.25 -21.83
CA LEU A 58 -12.66 3.28 -20.85
C LEU A 58 -11.31 3.49 -21.50
N ASP A 59 -10.52 4.43 -21.00
CA ASP A 59 -9.16 4.68 -21.44
C ASP A 59 -8.18 4.36 -20.30
N ASP A 60 -6.89 4.54 -20.57
CA ASP A 60 -5.84 4.22 -19.60
C ASP A 60 -5.92 5.09 -18.36
N ASP A 61 -6.26 6.37 -18.52
CA ASP A 61 -6.37 7.27 -17.36
C ASP A 61 -7.50 6.86 -16.44
N THR A 62 -8.60 6.41 -17.01
CA THR A 62 -9.73 5.93 -16.22
C THR A 62 -9.37 4.64 -15.50
N ALA A 63 -8.65 3.75 -16.16
CA ALA A 63 -8.19 2.51 -15.52
C ALA A 63 -7.24 2.81 -14.38
N ASP A 64 -6.32 3.75 -14.56
CA ASP A 64 -5.41 4.16 -13.50
C ASP A 64 -6.15 4.77 -12.32
N ALA A 65 -7.12 5.63 -12.59
CA ALA A 65 -7.92 6.26 -11.54
C ALA A 65 -8.68 5.20 -10.73
N MET A 66 -9.16 4.17 -11.39
CA MET A 66 -9.85 3.08 -10.73
C MET A 66 -8.92 2.33 -9.79
N LEU A 67 -7.72 2.01 -10.24
CA LEU A 67 -6.74 1.32 -9.40
C LEU A 67 -6.30 2.19 -8.23
N ILE A 68 -6.13 3.49 -8.45
CA ILE A 68 -5.79 4.41 -7.38
C ILE A 68 -6.89 4.44 -6.32
N GLU A 69 -8.14 4.45 -6.74
CA GLU A 69 -9.25 4.41 -5.81
C GLU A 69 -9.21 3.15 -4.95
N VAL A 70 -8.95 2.00 -5.57
CA VAL A 70 -8.84 0.73 -4.85
C VAL A 70 -7.68 0.81 -3.85
N MET A 71 -6.53 1.32 -4.26
CA MET A 71 -5.38 1.48 -3.37
C MET A 71 -5.70 2.39 -2.19
N ALA A 72 -6.35 3.52 -2.46
CA ALA A 72 -6.65 4.51 -1.43
C ALA A 72 -7.63 3.99 -0.39
N LYS A 73 -8.51 3.07 -0.78
CA LYS A 73 -9.56 2.58 0.11
C LYS A 73 -9.20 1.27 0.79
N THR A 74 -8.26 0.49 0.25
CA THR A 74 -8.01 -0.85 0.75
C THR A 74 -6.55 -1.14 1.08
N VAL A 75 -5.63 -0.32 0.64
CA VAL A 75 -4.19 -0.54 0.80
C VAL A 75 -3.55 0.55 1.65
N LEU A 76 -3.66 1.80 1.23
CA LEU A 76 -3.12 2.93 1.99
C LEU A 76 -4.15 3.34 3.03
N LEU A 77 -3.99 2.88 4.27
CA LEU A 77 -5.02 3.00 5.29
C LEU A 77 -4.88 4.24 6.15
N ASP A 78 -3.67 4.78 6.25
CA ASP A 78 -3.42 5.95 7.11
C ASP A 78 -2.04 6.48 6.81
N TRP A 79 -1.76 7.69 7.25
CA TRP A 79 -0.41 8.22 7.28
C TRP A 79 -0.31 9.28 8.38
N LYS A 80 0.92 9.64 8.72
CA LYS A 80 1.17 10.74 9.64
C LYS A 80 2.52 11.37 9.31
N GLY A 81 2.65 12.63 9.66
CA GLY A 81 3.92 13.35 9.50
C GLY A 81 4.13 13.95 8.12
N PHE A 82 3.07 14.08 7.31
CA PHE A 82 3.21 14.60 5.96
C PHE A 82 2.72 16.04 5.86
N GLU A 83 3.43 16.79 5.04
CA GLU A 83 2.97 18.10 4.60
C GLU A 83 3.27 18.23 3.12
N ASN A 84 2.63 19.17 2.47
CA ASN A 84 2.84 19.45 1.07
C ASN A 84 3.06 20.95 0.93
N GLN A 85 4.28 21.31 0.54
CA GLN A 85 4.65 22.71 0.39
C GLN A 85 4.38 23.52 1.68
N GLY A 86 4.73 22.92 2.82
CA GLY A 86 4.64 23.59 4.11
C GLY A 86 3.28 23.53 4.79
N VAL A 87 2.30 22.88 4.16
CA VAL A 87 0.96 22.75 4.72
C VAL A 87 0.71 21.28 5.08
N GLU A 88 0.33 21.04 6.33
CA GLU A 88 0.05 19.67 6.77
C GLU A 88 -1.05 19.06 5.95
N VAL A 89 -0.86 17.80 5.56
CA VAL A 89 -1.86 17.02 4.82
C VAL A 89 -2.28 15.86 5.70
N VAL A 90 -3.47 15.99 6.30
CA VAL A 90 -3.98 14.93 7.14
C VAL A 90 -4.52 13.79 6.26
N TYR A 91 -4.46 12.58 6.80
CA TYR A 91 -4.99 11.44 6.04
C TYR A 91 -6.50 11.53 5.88
N SER A 92 -6.95 11.27 4.68
CA SER A 92 -8.34 10.98 4.34
C SER A 92 -8.31 10.21 3.04
N VAL A 93 -9.39 9.53 2.70
CA VAL A 93 -9.43 8.81 1.42
C VAL A 93 -9.31 9.81 0.26
N VAL A 94 -9.95 10.96 0.38
CA VAL A 94 -9.87 11.99 -0.67
C VAL A 94 -8.42 12.45 -0.84
N ASN A 95 -7.74 12.76 0.26
CA ASN A 95 -6.36 13.19 0.19
C ASN A 95 -5.45 12.06 -0.31
N ALA A 96 -5.76 10.82 0.06
CA ALA A 96 -4.99 9.67 -0.42
C ALA A 96 -5.09 9.55 -1.93
N ILE A 97 -6.28 9.66 -2.47
CA ILE A 97 -6.48 9.62 -3.92
C ILE A 97 -5.70 10.75 -4.59
N ASP A 98 -5.77 11.95 -4.02
CA ASP A 98 -5.08 13.10 -4.57
C ASP A 98 -3.56 12.89 -4.58
N MET A 99 -3.00 12.46 -3.47
CA MET A 99 -1.55 12.27 -3.38
C MET A 99 -1.06 11.11 -4.24
N LEU A 100 -1.81 10.02 -4.29
CA LEU A 100 -1.45 8.89 -5.13
C LEU A 100 -1.54 9.24 -6.62
N THR A 101 -2.46 10.13 -6.97
CA THR A 101 -2.61 10.57 -8.36
C THR A 101 -1.50 11.54 -8.74
N THR A 102 -1.23 12.50 -7.86
CA THR A 102 -0.29 13.58 -8.14
C THR A 102 1.15 13.10 -8.13
N TYR A 103 1.50 12.23 -7.19
CA TYR A 103 2.88 11.83 -6.97
C TYR A 103 3.07 10.36 -7.32
N LYS A 104 3.51 10.13 -8.54
CA LYS A 104 3.72 8.79 -9.06
C LYS A 104 4.68 7.99 -8.17
N GLU A 105 5.72 8.64 -7.65
CA GLU A 105 6.69 7.95 -6.82
C GLU A 105 6.12 7.56 -5.45
N PHE A 106 5.20 8.36 -4.93
CA PHE A 106 4.47 7.98 -3.72
C PHE A 106 3.62 6.73 -3.99
N ARG A 107 2.92 6.71 -5.12
CA ARG A 107 2.13 5.54 -5.51
C ARG A 107 3.01 4.30 -5.62
N ASN A 108 4.19 4.44 -6.24
CA ASN A 108 5.13 3.33 -6.36
C ASN A 108 5.63 2.86 -5.00
N PHE A 109 5.90 3.79 -4.08
CA PHE A 109 6.30 3.45 -2.72
C PHE A 109 5.23 2.60 -2.03
N VAL A 110 3.98 3.03 -2.10
CA VAL A 110 2.87 2.31 -1.48
C VAL A 110 2.73 0.92 -2.10
N ALA A 111 2.73 0.85 -3.42
CA ALA A 111 2.56 -0.43 -4.13
C ALA A 111 3.68 -1.40 -3.80
N LYS A 112 4.91 -0.92 -3.76
CA LYS A 112 6.08 -1.75 -3.48
C LYS A 112 6.00 -2.35 -2.08
N ASN A 113 5.66 -1.52 -1.10
CA ASN A 113 5.59 -2.01 0.28
C ASN A 113 4.39 -2.94 0.48
N ALA A 114 3.27 -2.64 -0.16
CA ALA A 114 2.08 -3.49 -0.09
C ALA A 114 2.33 -4.87 -0.69
N ASP A 115 3.28 -4.96 -1.60
CA ASP A 115 3.60 -6.21 -2.29
C ASP A 115 4.78 -6.96 -1.66
N ASN A 116 5.33 -6.43 -0.60
CA ASN A 116 6.51 -7.00 0.03
C ASN A 116 6.12 -8.08 1.03
N MET A 117 6.21 -9.34 0.63
CA MET A 117 5.85 -10.47 1.47
C MET A 117 6.59 -10.47 2.80
N GLN A 118 7.86 -10.06 2.80
CA GLN A 118 8.66 -10.11 4.02
C GLN A 118 8.09 -9.27 5.14
N ALA A 119 7.47 -8.15 4.79
CA ALA A 119 6.88 -7.25 5.77
C ALA A 119 5.63 -7.84 6.43
N TYR A 120 5.03 -8.85 5.81
CA TYR A 120 3.78 -9.44 6.28
C TYR A 120 3.93 -10.89 6.67
N LYS A 121 5.14 -11.38 6.83
CA LYS A 121 5.35 -12.75 7.25
C LYS A 121 4.82 -12.97 8.66
N ARG A 122 4.45 -14.20 8.94
CA ARG A 122 3.89 -14.56 10.23
C ARG A 122 4.76 -14.12 11.39
N HIS A 123 6.07 -14.08 11.21
CA HIS A 123 7.01 -13.68 12.24
C HIS A 123 7.44 -12.23 12.12
N ALA A 124 6.75 -11.40 11.31
CA ALA A 124 6.99 -9.98 11.24
C ALA A 124 6.37 -9.30 12.44
N SER A 125 6.95 -9.57 13.60
CA SER A 125 6.47 -9.12 14.89
C SER A 125 6.95 -7.71 15.16
N GLU A 126 6.71 -7.25 16.38
CA GLU A 126 7.20 -5.93 16.78
C GLU A 126 8.70 -5.82 16.72
N GLU A 127 9.41 -6.88 17.08
CA GLU A 127 10.85 -6.84 17.00
C GLU A 127 11.31 -6.73 15.54
N ASP A 128 10.64 -7.43 14.64
CA ASP A 128 10.96 -7.33 13.22
C ASP A 128 10.62 -5.95 12.66
N ARG A 129 9.54 -5.35 13.14
CA ARG A 129 9.19 -4.00 12.72
C ARG A 129 10.26 -3.00 13.09
N GLY A 130 10.88 -3.17 14.24
CA GLY A 130 11.95 -2.29 14.66
C GLY A 130 13.16 -2.37 13.77
N ASN A 131 13.29 -3.42 12.97
CA ASN A 131 14.43 -3.65 12.11
C ASN A 131 14.15 -3.34 10.65
N LEU A 132 12.99 -2.80 10.34
CA LEU A 132 12.69 -2.42 8.96
C LEU A 132 13.56 -1.24 8.56
N PRO A 133 13.93 -1.16 7.28
CA PRO A 133 14.64 0.01 6.78
C PRO A 133 13.85 1.27 7.06
N THR A 134 14.54 2.33 7.48
CA THR A 134 13.89 3.59 7.75
C THR A 134 13.89 4.50 6.55
N GLU A 135 14.50 4.08 5.49
CA GLU A 135 14.61 4.91 4.32
C GLU A 135 14.14 4.17 3.13
N SER A 136 13.63 4.88 2.20
CA SER A 136 13.21 4.27 0.98
C SER A 136 14.40 3.83 0.14
N ASP A 137 15.61 4.06 0.59
CA ASP A 137 16.76 3.63 -0.16
C ASP A 137 16.89 2.11 -0.17
N GLY A 138 16.07 1.45 0.61
CA GLY A 138 16.04 0.04 0.58
C GLY A 138 17.21 -0.60 1.20
N SER A 139 18.03 0.17 1.75
CA SER A 139 19.09 -0.48 2.39
C SER A 139 18.55 -1.24 3.50
N LEU A 140 18.81 -2.04 3.66
CA LEU A 140 18.38 -2.55 4.66
C LEU A 140 19.18 -2.92 5.49
N SER A 141 19.47 -2.42 5.85
CA SER A 141 20.14 -2.74 6.56
C SER A 141 19.67 -3.50 7.42
N GLY A 142 19.49 -3.74 7.55
CA GLY A 142 19.19 -4.17 8.24
C GLY A 142 18.73 -4.60 8.79
N ALA A 143 18.67 -4.60 8.59
CA ALA A 143 18.35 -4.86 9.09
C ALA A 143 18.51 -5.55 9.86
N THR A 144 18.70 -5.64 10.10
CA THR A 144 18.88 -6.02 10.67
C THR A 144 18.83 -6.72 11.19
N THR A 145 18.89 -7.07 11.35
CA THR A 145 18.95 -7.47 11.76
C THR A 145 18.83 -8.00 11.90
#